data_5f35ba9caf37704b025c94b38bbc6036
#
_entry.id   5f35ba9caf37704b025c94b38bbc6036
#
_cell.length_a   1.000
_cell.length_b   1.000
_cell.length_c   1.000
_cell.angle_alpha   90.00
_cell.angle_beta   90.00
_cell.angle_gamma   90.00
#
_symmetry.space_group_name_H-M   'P 1'
#
loop_
_entity.id
_entity.type
_entity.pdbx_description
1 polymer ?
#
loop_
_entity_poly.entity_id
_entity_poly.type
_entity_poly.pdbx_seq_one_letter_code
_entity_poly.pdbx_strand_id
1 'polypeptide(L)'
;DYYASRGLGDVYKRQVYDSYDEMFTDPDVDIIYITTPHNTHYGFMKKAILNKKHILVEKSITLNSDELGELIALADENNVVIGEAMTVYHMPIYKKLNEILKSGTLGRVNLITMNFGSFKEYDMKNRFFNRSLAGGAMLDIGVYALSVIRWFFDSKPDNMLSQLKTAPTGVDEQASLLLSDKEGQMATVMLSLHSKQPKRAMISCENGYIEIMEYPRAWEAKITYTD
;
A
#
# COMPACT_ATOMS: atom_id res chain seq x y z
N ASP A 1 18.86 4.12 6.91
CA ASP A 1 18.61 3.23 5.76
C ASP A 1 19.34 3.64 4.48
N TYR A 2 19.99 4.81 4.48
CA TYR A 2 20.95 5.23 3.45
C TYR A 2 22.09 4.20 3.22
N TYR A 3 22.37 3.38 4.23
CA TYR A 3 23.40 2.33 4.14
C TYR A 3 22.93 1.01 3.52
N ALA A 4 21.62 0.72 3.50
CA ALA A 4 21.11 -0.52 2.92
C ALA A 4 21.18 -0.52 1.38
N SER A 5 21.01 0.63 0.75
CA SER A 5 21.16 0.78 -0.71
C SER A 5 22.62 0.73 -1.17
N ARG A 6 23.58 1.15 -0.35
CA ARG A 6 25.02 1.00 -0.63
C ARG A 6 25.45 -0.47 -0.67
N GLY A 7 24.88 -1.33 0.17
CA GLY A 7 25.25 -2.75 0.21
C GLY A 7 24.96 -3.52 -1.07
N LEU A 8 23.89 -3.20 -1.78
CA LEU A 8 23.57 -3.82 -3.07
C LEU A 8 24.44 -3.27 -4.22
N GLY A 9 24.77 -1.99 -4.21
CA GLY A 9 25.68 -1.38 -5.17
C GLY A 9 27.10 -1.94 -5.05
N ASP A 10 27.57 -2.20 -3.83
CA ASP A 10 28.91 -2.77 -3.57
C ASP A 10 29.03 -4.23 -4.04
N VAL A 11 27.97 -5.01 -3.96
CA VAL A 11 27.98 -6.42 -4.40
C VAL A 11 28.10 -6.55 -5.93
N TYR A 12 27.45 -5.64 -6.68
CA TYR A 12 27.43 -5.70 -8.14
C TYR A 12 28.32 -4.64 -8.82
N LYS A 13 28.91 -3.73 -8.07
CA LYS A 13 29.88 -2.68 -8.50
C LYS A 13 29.49 -1.98 -9.81
N ARG A 14 28.17 -1.69 -10.02
CA ARG A 14 27.78 -1.06 -11.26
C ARG A 14 27.94 0.44 -11.15
N GLN A 15 27.08 1.13 -10.54
CA GLN A 15 27.21 2.59 -10.48
C GLN A 15 26.62 3.11 -9.16
N VAL A 16 27.34 4.01 -8.51
CA VAL A 16 26.87 4.71 -7.31
C VAL A 16 27.00 6.19 -7.59
N TYR A 17 25.90 6.92 -7.43
CA TYR A 17 25.88 8.37 -7.57
C TYR A 17 26.19 9.03 -6.24
N ASP A 18 26.97 10.09 -6.24
CA ASP A 18 27.23 10.88 -5.04
C ASP A 18 26.06 11.81 -4.69
N SER A 19 25.20 12.11 -5.67
CA SER A 19 23.98 12.88 -5.47
C SER A 19 22.78 12.29 -6.22
N TYR A 20 21.58 12.55 -5.71
CA TYR A 20 20.35 12.19 -6.41
C TYR A 20 20.21 12.95 -7.75
N ASP A 21 20.67 14.19 -7.81
CA ASP A 21 20.55 15.02 -9.01
C ASP A 21 21.38 14.46 -10.17
N GLU A 22 22.57 13.93 -9.91
CA GLU A 22 23.35 13.20 -10.90
C GLU A 22 22.60 11.97 -11.44
N MET A 23 22.00 11.16 -10.57
CA MET A 23 21.21 10.00 -10.97
C MET A 23 19.99 10.41 -11.82
N PHE A 24 19.28 11.47 -11.44
CA PHE A 24 18.11 11.94 -12.20
C PHE A 24 18.47 12.43 -13.61
N THR A 25 19.64 13.03 -13.78
CA THR A 25 20.09 13.61 -15.04
C THR A 25 20.88 12.65 -15.93
N ASP A 26 21.26 11.48 -15.44
CA ASP A 26 22.01 10.48 -16.20
C ASP A 26 21.19 9.93 -17.37
N PRO A 27 21.63 10.07 -18.63
CA PRO A 27 20.90 9.60 -19.80
C PRO A 27 20.78 8.07 -19.87
N ASP A 28 21.65 7.31 -19.18
CA ASP A 28 21.64 5.84 -19.17
C ASP A 28 20.66 5.27 -18.14
N VAL A 29 19.98 6.11 -17.35
CA VAL A 29 18.95 5.71 -16.40
C VAL A 29 17.57 5.94 -17.02
N ASP A 30 16.79 4.87 -17.24
CA ASP A 30 15.42 4.93 -17.77
C ASP A 30 14.36 4.96 -16.67
N ILE A 31 14.60 4.25 -15.56
CA ILE A 31 13.64 4.07 -14.47
C ILE A 31 14.30 4.28 -13.10
N ILE A 32 13.59 4.91 -12.20
CA ILE A 32 14.03 5.14 -10.81
C ILE A 32 13.10 4.41 -9.85
N TYR A 33 13.68 3.57 -8.98
CA TYR A 33 12.98 2.93 -7.88
C TYR A 33 13.17 3.74 -6.59
N ILE A 34 12.09 4.35 -6.10
CA ILE A 34 12.09 5.21 -4.91
C ILE A 34 11.71 4.36 -3.68
N THR A 35 12.64 4.22 -2.73
CA THR A 35 12.49 3.44 -1.49
C THR A 35 12.72 4.27 -0.23
N THR A 36 12.64 5.57 -0.36
CA THR A 36 12.86 6.54 0.71
C THR A 36 11.63 6.66 1.63
N PRO A 37 11.66 7.41 2.75
CA PRO A 37 10.48 7.65 3.58
C PRO A 37 9.35 8.35 2.83
N HIS A 38 8.10 8.07 3.20
CA HIS A 38 6.88 8.52 2.52
C HIS A 38 6.83 10.02 2.23
N ASN A 39 7.30 10.84 3.18
CA ASN A 39 7.32 12.30 3.05
C ASN A 39 8.24 12.83 1.94
N THR A 40 9.09 12.00 1.37
CA THR A 40 10.04 12.38 0.31
C THR A 40 9.60 11.95 -1.09
N HIS A 41 8.61 11.05 -1.17
CA HIS A 41 8.18 10.46 -2.45
C HIS A 41 7.76 11.52 -3.46
N TYR A 42 6.87 12.42 -3.09
CA TYR A 42 6.39 13.49 -3.97
C TYR A 42 7.54 14.28 -4.61
N GLY A 43 8.50 14.74 -3.80
CA GLY A 43 9.62 15.54 -4.29
C GLY A 43 10.53 14.78 -5.27
N PHE A 44 10.85 13.52 -4.94
CA PHE A 44 11.67 12.67 -5.82
C PHE A 44 10.94 12.27 -7.10
N MET A 45 9.65 11.91 -7.00
CA MET A 45 8.83 11.60 -8.16
C MET A 45 8.75 12.79 -9.13
N LYS A 46 8.47 13.99 -8.61
CA LYS A 46 8.43 15.22 -9.42
C LYS A 46 9.74 15.47 -10.14
N LYS A 47 10.88 15.32 -9.45
CA LYS A 47 12.22 15.46 -10.08
C LYS A 47 12.44 14.40 -11.17
N ALA A 48 12.10 13.13 -10.90
CA ALA A 48 12.24 12.05 -11.87
C ALA A 48 11.42 12.33 -13.15
N ILE A 49 10.16 12.74 -13.00
CA ILE A 49 9.27 13.05 -14.13
C ILE A 49 9.83 14.16 -14.99
N LEU A 50 10.28 15.27 -14.37
CA LEU A 50 10.87 16.41 -15.08
C LEU A 50 12.15 16.04 -15.84
N ASN A 51 12.85 14.99 -15.40
CA ASN A 51 14.01 14.42 -16.08
C ASN A 51 13.66 13.24 -17.00
N LYS A 52 12.36 13.05 -17.32
CA LYS A 52 11.87 12.01 -18.24
C LYS A 52 12.17 10.58 -17.78
N LYS A 53 12.27 10.34 -16.46
CA LYS A 53 12.52 9.01 -15.89
C LYS A 53 11.21 8.36 -15.51
N HIS A 54 11.01 7.08 -15.90
CA HIS A 54 9.94 6.25 -15.37
C HIS A 54 10.13 6.00 -13.88
N ILE A 55 9.06 5.70 -13.16
CA ILE A 55 9.11 5.60 -11.69
C ILE A 55 8.43 4.30 -11.23
N LEU A 56 9.14 3.58 -10.37
CA LEU A 56 8.56 2.64 -9.43
C LEU A 56 8.77 3.22 -8.02
N VAL A 57 7.73 3.37 -7.23
CA VAL A 57 7.84 3.96 -5.89
C VAL A 57 7.24 3.04 -4.85
N GLU A 58 7.87 2.95 -3.67
CA GLU A 58 7.32 2.21 -2.54
C GLU A 58 5.97 2.81 -2.07
N LYS A 59 5.19 1.96 -1.48
CA LYS A 59 3.93 2.35 -0.82
C LYS A 59 4.25 3.18 0.46
N SER A 60 3.51 4.15 0.86
CA SER A 60 2.40 4.81 0.15
C SER A 60 2.95 5.79 -0.86
N ILE A 61 2.37 5.78 -2.05
CA ILE A 61 2.88 6.55 -3.19
C ILE A 61 3.02 8.05 -2.89
N THR A 62 2.00 8.66 -2.27
CA THR A 62 1.97 10.07 -1.82
C THR A 62 1.28 10.18 -0.46
N LEU A 63 1.30 11.35 0.15
CA LEU A 63 0.65 11.61 1.43
C LEU A 63 -0.84 11.96 1.29
N ASN A 64 -1.24 12.43 0.12
CA ASN A 64 -2.62 12.84 -0.17
C ASN A 64 -2.94 12.72 -1.66
N SER A 65 -4.23 12.83 -2.00
CA SER A 65 -4.73 12.72 -3.37
C SER A 65 -4.32 13.88 -4.28
N ASP A 66 -4.10 15.06 -3.73
CA ASP A 66 -3.77 16.24 -4.54
C ASP A 66 -2.34 16.13 -5.08
N GLU A 67 -1.38 15.70 -4.22
CA GLU A 67 -0.03 15.36 -4.66
C GLU A 67 -0.03 14.29 -5.76
N LEU A 68 -0.83 13.24 -5.58
CA LEU A 68 -0.93 12.18 -6.59
C LEU A 68 -1.54 12.70 -7.90
N GLY A 69 -2.61 13.51 -7.82
CA GLY A 69 -3.24 14.10 -8.98
C GLY A 69 -2.29 14.98 -9.79
N GLU A 70 -1.50 15.82 -9.12
CA GLU A 70 -0.46 16.66 -9.76
C GLU A 70 0.59 15.78 -10.45
N LEU A 71 1.09 14.73 -9.78
CA LEU A 71 2.12 13.86 -10.36
C LEU A 71 1.61 13.07 -11.55
N ILE A 72 0.35 12.61 -11.54
CA ILE A 72 -0.26 11.91 -12.69
C ILE A 72 -0.33 12.86 -13.89
N ALA A 73 -0.86 14.07 -13.70
CA ALA A 73 -0.91 15.07 -14.79
C ALA A 73 0.47 15.38 -15.36
N LEU A 74 1.44 15.59 -14.48
CA LEU A 74 2.82 15.89 -14.89
C LEU A 74 3.47 14.70 -15.62
N ALA A 75 3.18 13.46 -15.20
CA ALA A 75 3.68 12.26 -15.86
C ALA A 75 3.11 12.09 -17.26
N ASP A 76 1.81 12.34 -17.43
CA ASP A 76 1.14 12.30 -18.73
C ASP A 76 1.73 13.34 -19.71
N GLU A 77 1.93 14.58 -19.25
CA GLU A 77 2.57 15.65 -20.03
C GLU A 77 4.00 15.29 -20.46
N ASN A 78 4.70 14.52 -19.65
CA ASN A 78 6.10 14.15 -19.90
C ASN A 78 6.28 12.76 -20.53
N ASN A 79 5.19 12.03 -20.80
CA ASN A 79 5.21 10.65 -21.31
C ASN A 79 5.99 9.68 -20.38
N VAL A 80 5.81 9.83 -19.07
CA VAL A 80 6.45 9.04 -18.02
C VAL A 80 5.42 8.11 -17.38
N VAL A 81 5.83 6.89 -17.06
CA VAL A 81 5.00 5.92 -16.33
C VAL A 81 5.35 5.97 -14.85
N ILE A 82 4.32 6.03 -13.99
CA ILE A 82 4.42 5.90 -12.54
C ILE A 82 3.77 4.60 -12.12
N GLY A 83 4.47 3.79 -11.33
CA GLY A 83 3.96 2.58 -10.70
C GLY A 83 4.20 2.59 -9.20
N GLU A 84 3.17 2.28 -8.40
CA GLU A 84 3.32 2.01 -6.98
C GLU A 84 3.68 0.53 -6.75
N ALA A 85 4.68 0.27 -5.89
CA ALA A 85 5.11 -1.08 -5.52
C ALA A 85 4.12 -1.75 -4.54
N MET A 86 2.84 -1.75 -4.91
CA MET A 86 1.78 -2.37 -4.10
C MET A 86 1.75 -3.88 -4.32
N THR A 87 2.37 -4.62 -3.41
CA THR A 87 2.57 -6.07 -3.47
C THR A 87 1.29 -6.85 -3.76
N VAL A 88 0.16 -6.44 -3.19
CA VAL A 88 -1.15 -7.12 -3.34
C VAL A 88 -1.50 -7.36 -4.81
N TYR A 89 -1.30 -6.37 -5.67
CA TYR A 89 -1.69 -6.45 -7.08
C TYR A 89 -0.80 -7.38 -7.92
N HIS A 90 0.36 -7.77 -7.39
CA HIS A 90 1.36 -8.58 -8.10
C HIS A 90 1.46 -10.01 -7.59
N MET A 91 0.92 -10.32 -6.40
CA MET A 91 0.94 -11.67 -5.85
C MET A 91 -0.01 -12.61 -6.60
N PRO A 92 0.45 -13.80 -7.00
CA PRO A 92 -0.38 -14.77 -7.76
C PRO A 92 -1.67 -15.17 -7.05
N ILE A 93 -1.64 -15.27 -5.72
CA ILE A 93 -2.80 -15.68 -4.92
C ILE A 93 -4.00 -14.75 -5.11
N TYR A 94 -3.80 -13.43 -5.11
CA TYR A 94 -4.92 -12.48 -5.26
C TYR A 94 -5.52 -12.54 -6.67
N LYS A 95 -4.69 -12.78 -7.68
CA LYS A 95 -5.18 -13.01 -9.05
C LYS A 95 -6.04 -14.26 -9.11
N LYS A 96 -5.56 -15.35 -8.50
CA LYS A 96 -6.30 -16.63 -8.45
C LYS A 96 -7.62 -16.52 -7.69
N LEU A 97 -7.64 -15.83 -6.55
CA LEU A 97 -8.86 -15.59 -5.78
C LEU A 97 -9.86 -14.74 -6.58
N ASN A 98 -9.39 -13.74 -7.31
CA ASN A 98 -10.24 -12.93 -8.17
C ASN A 98 -10.87 -13.76 -9.32
N GLU A 99 -10.12 -14.70 -9.91
CA GLU A 99 -10.66 -15.65 -10.89
C GLU A 99 -11.77 -16.51 -10.29
N ILE A 100 -11.57 -17.03 -9.06
CA ILE A 100 -12.57 -17.84 -8.34
C ILE A 100 -13.83 -17.02 -8.04
N LEU A 101 -13.69 -15.80 -7.55
CA LEU A 101 -14.84 -14.92 -7.30
C LEU A 101 -15.59 -14.60 -8.60
N LYS A 102 -14.86 -14.28 -9.68
CA LYS A 102 -15.46 -14.03 -10.99
C LYS A 102 -16.11 -15.25 -11.64
N SER A 103 -15.76 -16.48 -11.23
CA SER A 103 -16.44 -17.69 -11.71
C SER A 103 -17.88 -17.80 -11.21
N GLY A 104 -18.25 -17.02 -10.19
CA GLY A 104 -19.58 -17.05 -9.57
C GLY A 104 -19.81 -18.21 -8.60
N THR A 105 -18.85 -19.13 -8.42
CA THR A 105 -19.01 -20.31 -7.54
C THR A 105 -19.34 -19.91 -6.10
N LEU A 106 -18.71 -18.86 -5.58
CA LEU A 106 -18.97 -18.33 -4.23
C LEU A 106 -20.15 -17.35 -4.16
N GLY A 107 -20.77 -17.02 -5.29
CA GLY A 107 -21.75 -15.95 -5.36
C GLY A 107 -21.11 -14.57 -5.16
N ARG A 108 -21.93 -13.59 -4.76
CA ARG A 108 -21.49 -12.20 -4.60
C ARG A 108 -20.69 -12.02 -3.32
N VAL A 109 -19.68 -11.16 -3.37
CA VAL A 109 -18.98 -10.66 -2.17
C VAL A 109 -19.90 -9.66 -1.45
N ASN A 110 -20.18 -9.91 -0.17
CA ASN A 110 -21.03 -9.05 0.65
C ASN A 110 -20.25 -8.28 1.70
N LEU A 111 -19.26 -8.94 2.34
CA LEU A 111 -18.52 -8.34 3.46
C LEU A 111 -17.04 -8.71 3.39
N ILE A 112 -16.16 -7.73 3.66
CA ILE A 112 -14.72 -7.96 3.86
C ILE A 112 -14.31 -7.50 5.25
N THR A 113 -13.62 -8.36 5.99
CA THR A 113 -13.04 -8.02 7.29
C THR A 113 -11.52 -8.09 7.23
N MET A 114 -10.86 -7.01 7.66
CA MET A 114 -9.41 -6.85 7.59
C MET A 114 -8.82 -6.56 8.97
N ASN A 115 -7.81 -7.32 9.36
CA ASN A 115 -7.03 -7.08 10.57
C ASN A 115 -5.54 -6.95 10.24
N PHE A 116 -4.85 -5.94 10.76
CA PHE A 116 -3.41 -5.83 10.68
C PHE A 116 -2.84 -5.15 11.94
N GLY A 117 -2.23 -5.93 12.81
CA GLY A 117 -1.47 -5.40 13.94
C GLY A 117 0.01 -5.71 13.80
N SER A 118 0.82 -4.68 13.71
CA SER A 118 2.28 -4.78 13.62
C SER A 118 2.90 -4.07 14.82
N PHE A 119 3.00 -4.77 15.94
CA PHE A 119 3.53 -4.18 17.17
C PHE A 119 4.90 -3.52 16.93
N LYS A 120 4.99 -2.26 17.30
CA LYS A 120 6.19 -1.43 17.35
C LYS A 120 6.33 -0.84 18.74
N GLU A 121 7.52 -0.86 19.28
CA GLU A 121 7.81 -0.11 20.49
C GLU A 121 7.70 1.40 20.24
N TYR A 122 7.33 2.14 21.28
CA TYR A 122 7.27 3.59 21.17
C TYR A 122 8.67 4.18 21.06
N ASP A 123 9.04 4.52 19.84
CA ASP A 123 10.15 5.38 19.52
C ASP A 123 9.64 6.53 18.61
N MET A 124 9.48 7.72 19.18
CA MET A 124 8.95 8.89 18.49
C MET A 124 9.89 9.42 17.39
N LYS A 125 11.14 8.95 17.34
CA LYS A 125 12.09 9.26 16.27
C LYS A 125 12.00 8.28 15.11
N ASN A 126 11.45 7.10 15.37
CA ASN A 126 11.27 6.07 14.33
C ASN A 126 10.20 6.51 13.32
N ARG A 127 10.38 6.15 12.06
CA ARG A 127 9.46 6.48 10.97
C ARG A 127 8.01 6.09 11.22
N PHE A 128 7.74 5.08 12.06
CA PHE A 128 6.37 4.62 12.35
C PHE A 128 5.57 5.62 13.19
N PHE A 129 6.22 6.33 14.10
CA PHE A 129 5.58 7.28 15.00
C PHE A 129 6.01 8.73 14.77
N ASN A 130 6.90 8.98 13.83
CA ASN A 130 7.38 10.31 13.53
C ASN A 130 6.50 11.01 12.50
N ARG A 131 5.83 12.09 12.91
CA ARG A 131 4.96 12.87 12.03
C ARG A 131 5.71 13.51 10.86
N SER A 132 6.94 13.97 11.06
CA SER A 132 7.74 14.60 9.99
C SER A 132 8.19 13.62 8.92
N LEU A 133 8.18 12.32 9.23
CA LEU A 133 8.48 11.23 8.29
C LEU A 133 7.21 10.57 7.71
N ALA A 134 6.04 11.20 7.93
CA ALA A 134 4.75 10.68 7.53
C ALA A 134 4.47 9.28 8.12
N GLY A 135 4.68 9.14 9.44
CA GLY A 135 4.33 7.92 10.18
C GLY A 135 2.81 7.76 10.30
N GLY A 136 2.41 6.65 10.89
CA GLY A 136 1.01 6.31 11.15
C GLY A 136 0.59 4.97 10.57
N ALA A 137 -0.42 4.36 11.19
CA ALA A 137 -0.92 3.04 10.81
C ALA A 137 -1.58 3.07 9.42
N MET A 138 -2.29 4.13 9.08
CA MET A 138 -2.96 4.24 7.77
C MET A 138 -1.96 4.23 6.62
N LEU A 139 -0.91 5.04 6.68
CA LEU A 139 0.10 5.09 5.63
C LEU A 139 1.01 3.86 5.61
N ASP A 140 1.34 3.27 6.78
CA ASP A 140 2.26 2.12 6.79
C ASP A 140 1.56 0.79 6.48
N ILE A 141 0.40 0.51 7.09
CA ILE A 141 -0.28 -0.79 6.97
C ILE A 141 -1.71 -0.69 6.42
N GLY A 142 -2.37 0.46 6.55
CA GLY A 142 -3.74 0.66 6.07
C GLY A 142 -3.86 0.59 4.56
N VAL A 143 -2.86 1.07 3.84
CA VAL A 143 -2.81 0.99 2.37
C VAL A 143 -2.97 -0.44 1.84
N TYR A 144 -2.41 -1.44 2.54
CA TYR A 144 -2.59 -2.84 2.14
C TYR A 144 -4.02 -3.33 2.34
N ALA A 145 -4.63 -2.98 3.47
CA ALA A 145 -6.02 -3.35 3.75
C ALA A 145 -6.98 -2.72 2.74
N LEU A 146 -6.82 -1.42 2.47
CA LEU A 146 -7.62 -0.70 1.49
C LEU A 146 -7.41 -1.24 0.07
N SER A 147 -6.20 -1.63 -0.28
CA SER A 147 -5.90 -2.25 -1.58
C SER A 147 -6.58 -3.60 -1.75
N VAL A 148 -6.60 -4.45 -0.71
CA VAL A 148 -7.34 -5.73 -0.75
C VAL A 148 -8.84 -5.49 -0.89
N ILE A 149 -9.42 -4.57 -0.13
CA ILE A 149 -10.84 -4.22 -0.24
C ILE A 149 -11.14 -3.73 -1.65
N ARG A 150 -10.34 -2.79 -2.17
CA ARG A 150 -10.54 -2.26 -3.51
C ARG A 150 -10.39 -3.30 -4.62
N TRP A 151 -9.56 -4.34 -4.39
CA TRP A 151 -9.36 -5.43 -5.35
C TRP A 151 -10.58 -6.34 -5.49
N PHE A 152 -11.32 -6.53 -4.40
CA PHE A 152 -12.44 -7.46 -4.35
C PHE A 152 -13.83 -6.81 -4.32
N PHE A 153 -13.91 -5.50 -4.15
CA PHE A 153 -15.17 -4.76 -4.28
C PHE A 153 -15.50 -4.52 -5.75
N ASP A 154 -16.78 -4.57 -6.09
CA ASP A 154 -17.29 -4.30 -7.44
C ASP A 154 -17.17 -2.82 -7.78
N SER A 155 -17.30 -1.93 -6.80
CA SER A 155 -17.16 -0.49 -6.99
C SER A 155 -16.23 0.14 -5.94
N LYS A 156 -15.86 1.41 -6.16
CA LYS A 156 -15.07 2.17 -5.19
C LYS A 156 -15.94 2.45 -3.96
N PRO A 157 -15.41 2.25 -2.74
CA PRO A 157 -16.08 2.70 -1.52
C PRO A 157 -16.42 4.20 -1.61
N ASP A 158 -17.67 4.55 -1.30
CA ASP A 158 -18.19 5.91 -1.36
C ASP A 158 -18.66 6.44 0.01
N ASN A 159 -18.75 5.55 1.00
CA ASN A 159 -19.08 5.91 2.37
C ASN A 159 -18.04 5.32 3.34
N MET A 160 -17.62 6.13 4.31
CA MET A 160 -16.64 5.73 5.31
C MET A 160 -16.93 6.35 6.67
N LEU A 161 -16.95 5.51 7.71
CA LEU A 161 -16.86 5.92 9.10
C LEU A 161 -15.49 5.51 9.65
N SER A 162 -14.88 6.37 10.44
CA SER A 162 -13.55 6.09 11.00
C SER A 162 -13.44 6.52 12.45
N GLN A 163 -12.63 5.77 13.20
CA GLN A 163 -12.18 6.14 14.53
C GLN A 163 -10.69 5.90 14.63
N LEU A 164 -9.97 6.90 15.10
CA LEU A 164 -8.51 6.86 15.22
C LEU A 164 -8.11 7.05 16.68
N LYS A 165 -7.02 6.36 17.07
CA LYS A 165 -6.25 6.67 18.27
C LYS A 165 -4.88 7.17 17.83
N THR A 166 -4.48 8.33 18.35
CA THR A 166 -3.20 8.94 18.02
C THR A 166 -2.10 8.57 19.01
N ALA A 167 -0.88 8.41 18.51
CA ALA A 167 0.34 8.40 19.29
C ALA A 167 0.65 9.80 19.85
N PRO A 168 1.58 9.94 20.83
CA PRO A 168 1.97 11.26 21.37
C PRO A 168 2.44 12.27 20.31
N THR A 169 2.92 11.84 19.17
CA THR A 169 3.34 12.68 18.04
C THR A 169 2.20 13.16 17.16
N GLY A 170 0.96 12.69 17.41
CA GLY A 170 -0.23 13.03 16.63
C GLY A 170 -0.44 12.22 15.36
N VAL A 171 0.41 11.20 15.08
CA VAL A 171 0.12 10.22 14.01
C VAL A 171 -0.87 9.17 14.52
N ASP A 172 -1.63 8.57 13.63
CA ASP A 172 -2.53 7.47 13.97
C ASP A 172 -1.73 6.21 14.33
N GLU A 173 -1.88 5.74 15.56
CA GLU A 173 -1.30 4.45 15.99
C GLU A 173 -2.29 3.30 15.83
N GLN A 174 -3.59 3.60 15.90
CA GLN A 174 -4.67 2.65 15.66
C GLN A 174 -5.74 3.30 14.78
N ALA A 175 -6.33 2.50 13.91
CA ALA A 175 -7.44 2.93 13.07
C ALA A 175 -8.50 1.83 12.96
N SER A 176 -9.76 2.24 13.08
CA SER A 176 -10.92 1.41 12.79
C SER A 176 -11.72 2.08 11.69
N LEU A 177 -12.02 1.34 10.63
CA LEU A 177 -12.79 1.84 9.50
C LEU A 177 -14.00 0.94 9.26
N LEU A 178 -15.12 1.55 8.90
CA LEU A 178 -16.28 0.92 8.31
C LEU A 178 -16.50 1.55 6.95
N LEU A 179 -16.49 0.75 5.91
CA LEU A 179 -16.61 1.17 4.51
C LEU A 179 -17.83 0.55 3.89
N SER A 180 -18.47 1.24 2.96
CA SER A 180 -19.44 0.66 2.04
C SER A 180 -19.31 1.26 0.65
N ASP A 181 -19.84 0.55 -0.33
CA ASP A 181 -19.94 1.02 -1.71
C ASP A 181 -21.42 1.14 -2.15
N LYS A 182 -21.64 1.71 -3.32
CA LYS A 182 -22.97 1.89 -3.90
C LYS A 182 -23.69 0.58 -4.23
N GLU A 183 -22.96 -0.52 -4.32
CA GLU A 183 -23.52 -1.86 -4.57
C GLU A 183 -23.95 -2.58 -3.27
N GLY A 184 -23.76 -1.93 -2.11
CA GLY A 184 -24.12 -2.45 -0.79
C GLY A 184 -23.09 -3.43 -0.21
N GLN A 185 -21.90 -3.54 -0.79
CA GLN A 185 -20.80 -4.27 -0.18
C GLN A 185 -20.25 -3.48 1.01
N MET A 186 -19.84 -4.16 2.06
CA MET A 186 -19.32 -3.54 3.28
C MET A 186 -17.94 -4.09 3.62
N ALA A 187 -17.12 -3.25 4.27
CA ALA A 187 -15.85 -3.72 4.82
C ALA A 187 -15.55 -3.11 6.18
N THR A 188 -14.87 -3.87 7.03
CA THR A 188 -14.32 -3.42 8.30
C THR A 188 -12.81 -3.57 8.30
N VAL A 189 -12.12 -2.58 8.85
CA VAL A 189 -10.65 -2.58 8.97
C VAL A 189 -10.26 -2.26 10.40
N MET A 190 -9.35 -3.05 10.98
CA MET A 190 -8.77 -2.82 12.30
C MET A 190 -7.25 -2.83 12.17
N LEU A 191 -6.62 -1.69 12.43
CA LEU A 191 -5.17 -1.48 12.32
C LEU A 191 -4.56 -1.11 13.68
N SER A 192 -3.35 -1.58 13.93
CA SER A 192 -2.57 -1.12 15.08
C SER A 192 -1.07 -1.22 14.82
N LEU A 193 -0.33 -0.16 15.17
CA LEU A 193 1.14 -0.16 15.26
C LEU A 193 1.64 -0.46 16.68
N HIS A 194 0.75 -0.47 17.68
CA HIS A 194 1.14 -0.71 19.08
C HIS A 194 0.39 -1.88 19.73
N SER A 195 -0.27 -2.70 18.92
CA SER A 195 -0.84 -3.98 19.34
C SER A 195 -0.57 -5.02 18.27
N LYS A 196 -0.30 -6.25 18.67
CA LYS A 196 -0.17 -7.36 17.74
C LYS A 196 -1.53 -7.95 17.45
N GLN A 197 -1.85 -8.14 16.17
CA GLN A 197 -3.02 -8.87 15.68
C GLN A 197 -2.60 -9.79 14.54
N PRO A 198 -3.39 -10.82 14.20
CA PRO A 198 -3.21 -11.55 12.96
C PRO A 198 -3.28 -10.60 11.76
N LYS A 199 -2.49 -10.85 10.74
CA LYS A 199 -2.67 -10.25 9.43
C LYS A 199 -3.68 -11.08 8.67
N ARG A 200 -4.95 -10.78 8.83
CA ARG A 200 -6.06 -11.60 8.35
C ARG A 200 -7.00 -10.78 7.49
N ALA A 201 -7.35 -11.34 6.33
CA ALA A 201 -8.45 -10.89 5.51
C ALA A 201 -9.50 -12.00 5.42
N MET A 202 -10.77 -11.67 5.57
CA MET A 202 -11.88 -12.57 5.34
C MET A 202 -12.84 -11.94 4.35
N ILE A 203 -13.13 -12.64 3.26
CA ILE A 203 -14.04 -12.23 2.20
C ILE A 203 -15.25 -13.12 2.27
N SER A 204 -16.38 -12.58 2.75
CA SER A 204 -17.63 -13.30 2.93
C SER A 204 -18.51 -13.11 1.70
N CYS A 205 -18.93 -14.24 1.14
CA CYS A 205 -19.75 -14.33 -0.06
C CYS A 205 -21.11 -15.01 0.24
N GLU A 206 -21.99 -15.08 -0.73
CA GLU A 206 -23.31 -15.72 -0.59
C GLU A 206 -23.19 -17.21 -0.30
N ASN A 207 -22.27 -17.92 -0.98
CA ASN A 207 -22.13 -19.37 -0.94
C ASN A 207 -20.88 -19.85 -0.17
N GLY A 208 -20.30 -19.00 0.66
CA GLY A 208 -19.12 -19.34 1.45
C GLY A 208 -18.24 -18.14 1.76
N TYR A 209 -17.02 -18.40 2.18
CA TYR A 209 -16.04 -17.33 2.45
C TYR A 209 -14.62 -17.77 2.12
N ILE A 210 -13.77 -16.77 1.89
CA ILE A 210 -12.33 -16.92 1.71
C ILE A 210 -11.62 -16.33 2.92
N GLU A 211 -10.68 -17.05 3.49
CA GLU A 211 -9.82 -16.60 4.56
C GLU A 211 -8.37 -16.55 4.07
N ILE A 212 -7.74 -15.40 4.21
CA ILE A 212 -6.37 -15.14 3.81
C ILE A 212 -5.59 -14.76 5.06
N MET A 213 -4.59 -15.55 5.42
CA MET A 213 -3.66 -15.25 6.50
C MET A 213 -2.38 -14.63 5.94
N GLU A 214 -1.69 -13.85 6.80
CA GLU A 214 -0.41 -13.22 6.49
C GLU A 214 -0.41 -12.29 5.24
N TYR A 215 -1.60 -11.68 4.92
CA TYR A 215 -1.59 -10.65 3.88
C TYR A 215 -0.64 -9.48 4.27
N PRO A 216 -0.09 -8.71 3.36
CA PRO A 216 -0.32 -8.70 1.92
C PRO A 216 0.46 -9.77 1.14
N ARG A 217 1.39 -10.48 1.78
CA ARG A 217 2.28 -11.46 1.14
C ARG A 217 1.85 -12.89 1.40
N ALA A 218 0.55 -13.14 1.31
CA ALA A 218 -0.01 -14.47 1.50
C ALA A 218 0.39 -15.42 0.36
N TRP A 219 0.62 -16.70 0.73
CA TRP A 219 0.90 -17.78 -0.22
C TRP A 219 -0.25 -18.76 -0.34
N GLU A 220 -1.16 -18.75 0.63
CA GLU A 220 -2.30 -19.63 0.71
C GLU A 220 -3.55 -18.89 1.16
N ALA A 221 -4.70 -19.44 0.81
CA ALA A 221 -5.99 -19.01 1.29
C ALA A 221 -6.89 -20.24 1.49
N LYS A 222 -7.77 -20.18 2.47
CA LYS A 222 -8.75 -21.22 2.71
C LYS A 222 -10.11 -20.78 2.20
N ILE A 223 -10.76 -21.64 1.43
CA ILE A 223 -12.15 -21.43 0.99
C ILE A 223 -13.03 -22.40 1.77
N THR A 224 -14.11 -21.86 2.33
CA THR A 224 -15.13 -22.66 3.00
C THR A 224 -16.46 -22.37 2.31
N TYR A 225 -17.12 -23.41 1.85
CA TYR A 225 -18.44 -23.35 1.22
C TYR A 225 -19.54 -23.52 2.26
N THR A 226 -20.74 -23.03 1.95
CA THR A 226 -21.90 -23.20 2.83
C THR A 226 -22.39 -24.63 2.89
N ASP A 227 -22.20 -25.42 1.81
CA ASP A 227 -22.54 -26.84 1.71
C ASP A 227 -21.62 -27.57 0.69
#